data_b4c878e2051c72d974422dd7be886b13
#
_entry.id   b4c878e2051c72d974422dd7be886b13
#
_cell.length_a   1.000
_cell.length_b   1.000
_cell.length_c   1.000
_cell.angle_alpha   90.00
_cell.angle_beta   90.00
_cell.angle_gamma   90.00
#
_symmetry.space_group_name_H-M   'P 1'
#
loop_
_entity.id
_entity.type
_entity.pdbx_description
1 polymer ?
#
loop_
_entity_poly.entity_id
_entity_poly.type
_entity_poly.pdbx_seq_one_letter_code
_entity_poly.pdbx_strand_id
1 'polypeptide(L)'
;MAMCMVGMDDDVTLRTWTTGLRRSAPPVVLLHGGPGLPDYLQAVAQMLDDVTVVHRYDQRGTGRSCWDGPHTLARHIADLKLLLDGWGHEQVVLVGHSYGSDLASYFTLAHPERVARLVHLAGPFTGNWREPCKATEVSRRTYTQQSRFEILDAMEVRSEAEEVEFLALAWFTDHADRRRAWRWALEAARIRRPINYSMNSQLSVDKKADPLDARIDELREVLPSGSMIIGGAGDPRPADELTRLGTRLDCDVAILPEAGHFPWLEAPGRFRSLLRSAVEQPIPG
;
A
#
# COMPACT_ATOMS: atom_id res chain seq x y z
N MET A 1 20.38 7.58 2.72
CA MET A 1 18.96 7.83 3.02
C MET A 1 18.88 9.18 3.73
N ALA A 2 18.27 10.16 3.11
CA ALA A 2 17.93 11.43 3.74
C ALA A 2 16.51 11.35 4.32
N MET A 3 16.32 11.96 5.46
CA MET A 3 15.06 12.03 6.18
C MET A 3 14.74 13.51 6.41
N CYS A 4 13.54 13.92 6.03
CA CYS A 4 13.10 15.30 6.14
C CYS A 4 11.68 15.37 6.71
N MET A 5 11.36 16.57 7.24
CA MET A 5 9.98 16.98 7.52
C MET A 5 9.58 17.99 6.44
N VAL A 6 8.43 17.78 5.82
CA VAL A 6 7.93 18.65 4.74
C VAL A 6 6.62 19.29 5.22
N GLY A 7 6.58 20.63 5.22
CA GLY A 7 5.38 21.40 5.59
C GLY A 7 4.31 21.33 4.48
N MET A 8 3.06 21.17 4.89
CA MET A 8 1.89 21.24 4.02
C MET A 8 1.27 22.65 4.07
N ASP A 9 0.27 22.89 3.26
CA ASP A 9 -0.42 24.17 3.12
C ASP A 9 -1.35 24.52 4.30
N ASP A 10 -1.51 23.59 5.25
CA ASP A 10 -2.35 23.71 6.44
C ASP A 10 -1.55 23.57 7.75
N ASP A 11 -0.27 23.95 7.74
CA ASP A 11 0.68 23.90 8.87
C ASP A 11 0.99 22.48 9.37
N VAL A 12 0.46 21.44 8.75
CA VAL A 12 0.82 20.05 9.06
C VAL A 12 2.18 19.72 8.44
N THR A 13 2.95 18.89 9.11
CA THR A 13 4.27 18.45 8.65
C THR A 13 4.27 16.95 8.43
N LEU A 14 4.68 16.51 7.25
CA LEU A 14 4.81 15.10 6.91
C LEU A 14 6.25 14.63 6.99
N ARG A 15 6.45 13.46 7.60
CA ARG A 15 7.74 12.78 7.64
C ARG A 15 8.00 12.07 6.34
N THR A 16 9.15 12.36 5.73
CA THR A 16 9.53 11.79 4.43
C THR A 16 10.91 11.15 4.49
N TRP A 17 11.17 10.22 3.58
CA TRP A 17 12.49 9.63 3.34
C TRP A 17 12.78 9.62 1.85
N THR A 18 14.03 9.94 1.51
CA THR A 18 14.54 9.87 0.15
C THR A 18 15.76 8.96 0.13
N THR A 19 15.79 7.99 -0.77
CA THR A 19 16.93 7.11 -1.03
C THR A 19 17.25 7.08 -2.52
N GLY A 20 18.41 6.54 -2.87
CA GLY A 20 18.86 6.46 -4.25
C GLY A 20 19.41 7.79 -4.79
N LEU A 21 19.82 7.74 -6.05
CA LEU A 21 20.36 8.89 -6.79
C LEU A 21 19.58 9.08 -8.08
N ARG A 22 19.46 10.33 -8.51
CA ARG A 22 18.81 10.66 -9.79
C ARG A 22 19.58 10.00 -10.93
N ARG A 23 18.85 9.18 -11.72
CA ARG A 23 19.34 8.48 -12.91
C ARG A 23 18.38 8.71 -14.06
N SER A 24 18.48 7.89 -15.12
CA SER A 24 17.59 7.98 -16.30
C SER A 24 16.16 7.52 -16.02
N ALA A 25 15.95 6.61 -15.06
CA ALA A 25 14.61 6.16 -14.68
C ALA A 25 13.86 7.27 -13.91
N PRO A 26 12.54 7.38 -14.08
CA PRO A 26 11.72 8.35 -13.35
C PRO A 26 11.84 8.16 -11.84
N PRO A 27 11.67 9.21 -11.03
CA PRO A 27 11.59 9.09 -9.59
C PRO A 27 10.38 8.23 -9.18
N VAL A 28 10.52 7.49 -8.10
CA VAL A 28 9.48 6.60 -7.57
C VAL A 28 8.97 7.14 -6.25
N VAL A 29 7.65 7.10 -6.06
CA VAL A 29 7.01 7.36 -4.77
C VAL A 29 6.30 6.11 -4.29
N LEU A 30 6.65 5.63 -3.10
CA LEU A 30 6.04 4.48 -2.46
C LEU A 30 4.93 4.94 -1.51
N LEU A 31 3.73 4.39 -1.69
CA LEU A 31 2.55 4.66 -0.88
C LEU A 31 2.22 3.41 -0.05
N HIS A 32 2.36 3.52 1.28
CA HIS A 32 2.09 2.41 2.18
C HIS A 32 0.59 2.15 2.36
N GLY A 33 0.28 0.94 2.81
CA GLY A 33 -1.07 0.50 3.10
C GLY A 33 -1.56 0.86 4.51
N GLY A 34 -2.64 0.25 4.89
CA GLY A 34 -3.38 0.43 6.12
C GLY A 34 -4.86 0.53 5.82
N PRO A 35 -5.46 1.74 5.68
CA PRO A 35 -4.92 3.03 6.11
C PRO A 35 -4.70 3.11 7.62
N GLY A 36 -3.86 4.06 8.04
CA GLY A 36 -3.59 4.30 9.45
C GLY A 36 -2.30 3.67 9.99
N LEU A 37 -1.55 2.91 9.16
CA LEU A 37 -0.23 2.38 9.52
C LEU A 37 0.87 3.44 9.27
N PRO A 38 1.98 3.46 10.04
CA PRO A 38 3.19 4.17 9.62
C PRO A 38 3.81 3.50 8.39
N ASP A 39 4.71 4.21 7.70
CA ASP A 39 5.43 3.66 6.55
C ASP A 39 6.27 2.43 6.91
N TYR A 40 6.17 1.40 6.08
CA TYR A 40 6.89 0.13 6.22
C TYR A 40 7.56 -0.33 4.91
N LEU A 41 7.63 0.53 3.90
CA LEU A 41 8.10 0.16 2.56
C LEU A 41 9.61 0.37 2.36
N GLN A 42 10.39 0.52 3.44
CA GLN A 42 11.84 0.69 3.36
C GLN A 42 12.53 -0.42 2.55
N ALA A 43 12.13 -1.67 2.76
CA ALA A 43 12.71 -2.81 2.03
C ALA A 43 12.41 -2.75 0.52
N VAL A 44 11.23 -2.25 0.14
CA VAL A 44 10.86 -2.02 -1.27
C VAL A 44 11.70 -0.89 -1.86
N ALA A 45 11.89 0.22 -1.11
CA ALA A 45 12.74 1.32 -1.54
C ALA A 45 14.18 0.87 -1.81
N GLN A 46 14.74 0.02 -0.96
CA GLN A 46 16.09 -0.55 -1.12
C GLN A 46 16.24 -1.48 -2.35
N MET A 47 15.15 -1.94 -2.93
CA MET A 47 15.18 -2.72 -4.18
C MET A 47 15.33 -1.84 -5.42
N LEU A 48 15.15 -0.52 -5.28
CA LEU A 48 15.15 0.46 -6.37
C LEU A 48 16.18 1.57 -6.23
N ASP A 49 16.82 1.73 -5.07
CA ASP A 49 17.66 2.88 -4.75
C ASP A 49 18.99 2.94 -5.55
N ASP A 50 19.36 1.83 -6.20
CA ASP A 50 20.45 1.76 -7.18
C ASP A 50 20.00 2.07 -8.62
N VAL A 51 18.69 2.23 -8.86
CA VAL A 51 18.08 2.49 -10.17
C VAL A 51 17.61 3.93 -10.31
N THR A 52 16.99 4.47 -9.27
CA THR A 52 16.42 5.82 -9.30
C THR A 52 16.30 6.42 -7.88
N VAL A 53 15.85 7.67 -7.82
CA VAL A 53 15.42 8.29 -6.56
C VAL A 53 14.10 7.70 -6.12
N VAL A 54 14.04 7.27 -4.87
CA VAL A 54 12.84 6.69 -4.26
C VAL A 54 12.43 7.51 -3.04
N HIS A 55 11.19 8.00 -3.07
CA HIS A 55 10.55 8.70 -1.96
C HIS A 55 9.52 7.83 -1.29
N ARG A 56 9.37 7.98 0.01
CA ARG A 56 8.31 7.41 0.83
C ARG A 56 8.03 8.36 2.00
N TYR A 57 6.86 8.26 2.58
CA TYR A 57 6.46 9.13 3.68
C TYR A 57 5.45 8.44 4.60
N ASP A 58 5.42 8.89 5.86
CA ASP A 58 4.28 8.61 6.72
C ASP A 58 3.10 9.45 6.24
N GLN A 59 2.00 8.82 5.86
CA GLN A 59 0.78 9.52 5.49
C GLN A 59 0.27 10.33 6.69
N ARG A 60 -0.45 11.42 6.43
CA ARG A 60 -1.03 12.30 7.46
C ARG A 60 -1.70 11.50 8.58
N GLY A 61 -1.38 11.80 9.84
CA GLY A 61 -1.93 11.11 11.00
C GLY A 61 -1.32 9.74 11.29
N THR A 62 -0.20 9.37 10.62
CA THR A 62 0.51 8.12 10.86
C THR A 62 1.97 8.36 11.23
N GLY A 63 2.58 7.42 11.93
CA GLY A 63 3.99 7.45 12.27
C GLY A 63 4.40 8.75 12.96
N ARG A 64 5.20 9.57 12.27
CA ARG A 64 5.63 10.89 12.75
C ARG A 64 5.00 12.07 12.00
N SER A 65 4.05 11.80 11.11
CA SER A 65 3.21 12.80 10.46
C SER A 65 1.98 13.07 11.31
N CYS A 66 2.18 13.72 12.48
CA CYS A 66 1.15 13.91 13.49
C CYS A 66 -0.04 14.71 12.95
N TRP A 67 -1.23 14.21 13.15
CA TRP A 67 -2.50 14.84 12.84
C TRP A 67 -3.63 14.12 13.58
N ASP A 68 -4.50 14.86 14.24
CA ASP A 68 -5.65 14.35 15.00
C ASP A 68 -7.00 14.87 14.48
N GLY A 69 -6.96 15.66 13.41
CA GLY A 69 -8.16 16.17 12.73
C GLY A 69 -8.75 15.17 11.73
N PRO A 70 -9.73 15.63 10.93
CA PRO A 70 -10.43 14.76 9.99
C PRO A 70 -9.53 14.27 8.85
N HIS A 71 -9.77 13.04 8.42
CA HIS A 71 -9.12 12.42 7.27
C HIS A 71 -10.10 12.30 6.09
N THR A 72 -9.69 12.81 4.93
CA THR A 72 -10.42 12.65 3.67
C THR A 72 -9.49 12.21 2.55
N LEU A 73 -9.99 11.46 1.57
CA LEU A 73 -9.22 11.10 0.37
C LEU A 73 -8.69 12.34 -0.36
N ALA A 74 -9.54 13.38 -0.49
CA ALA A 74 -9.16 14.64 -1.12
C ALA A 74 -7.94 15.29 -0.44
N ARG A 75 -7.86 15.27 0.90
CA ARG A 75 -6.71 15.81 1.63
C ARG A 75 -5.46 14.97 1.43
N HIS A 76 -5.57 13.64 1.46
CA HIS A 76 -4.43 12.75 1.21
C HIS A 76 -3.89 12.86 -0.24
N ILE A 77 -4.77 13.09 -1.22
CA ILE A 77 -4.39 13.39 -2.61
C ILE A 77 -3.64 14.74 -2.68
N ALA A 78 -4.16 15.78 -2.03
CA ALA A 78 -3.51 17.09 -1.99
C ALA A 78 -2.14 17.03 -1.30
N ASP A 79 -2.00 16.28 -0.21
CA ASP A 79 -0.70 16.06 0.45
C ASP A 79 0.32 15.42 -0.50
N LEU A 80 -0.08 14.39 -1.25
CA LEU A 80 0.81 13.76 -2.21
C LEU A 80 1.23 14.73 -3.32
N LYS A 81 0.31 15.55 -3.82
CA LYS A 81 0.62 16.59 -4.81
C LYS A 81 1.64 17.59 -4.29
N LEU A 82 1.44 18.11 -3.07
CA LEU A 82 2.37 19.04 -2.43
C LEU A 82 3.76 18.42 -2.21
N LEU A 83 3.82 17.13 -1.85
CA LEU A 83 5.09 16.41 -1.74
C LEU A 83 5.81 16.31 -3.10
N LEU A 84 5.11 16.00 -4.19
CA LEU A 84 5.70 15.97 -5.53
C LEU A 84 6.24 17.33 -5.93
N ASP A 85 5.50 18.40 -5.67
CA ASP A 85 5.91 19.79 -5.94
C ASP A 85 7.16 20.16 -5.10
N GLY A 86 7.15 19.81 -3.81
CA GLY A 86 8.28 20.04 -2.90
C GLY A 86 9.53 19.24 -3.25
N TRP A 87 9.41 18.07 -3.86
CA TRP A 87 10.55 17.28 -4.36
C TRP A 87 10.99 17.71 -5.77
N GLY A 88 10.28 18.62 -6.43
CA GLY A 88 10.59 19.14 -7.76
C GLY A 88 10.41 18.11 -8.88
N HIS A 89 9.39 17.24 -8.75
CA HIS A 89 9.08 16.23 -9.76
C HIS A 89 7.80 16.60 -10.52
N GLU A 90 7.91 16.72 -11.84
CA GLU A 90 6.73 16.88 -12.71
C GLU A 90 5.92 15.60 -12.77
N GLN A 91 6.59 14.48 -13.01
CA GLN A 91 6.00 13.15 -13.07
C GLN A 91 6.80 12.14 -12.25
N VAL A 92 6.11 11.14 -11.70
CA VAL A 92 6.70 10.05 -10.93
C VAL A 92 6.08 8.70 -11.29
N VAL A 93 6.80 7.63 -11.02
CA VAL A 93 6.19 6.30 -10.91
C VAL A 93 5.59 6.17 -9.52
N LEU A 94 4.27 5.97 -9.43
CA LEU A 94 3.59 5.66 -8.17
C LEU A 94 3.60 4.15 -7.95
N VAL A 95 4.03 3.72 -6.78
CA VAL A 95 4.00 2.32 -6.35
C VAL A 95 3.18 2.25 -5.06
N GLY A 96 1.95 1.78 -5.16
CA GLY A 96 1.03 1.69 -4.02
C GLY A 96 0.90 0.27 -3.51
N HIS A 97 1.03 0.05 -2.20
CA HIS A 97 0.78 -1.24 -1.57
C HIS A 97 -0.55 -1.25 -0.82
N SER A 98 -1.38 -2.27 -1.07
CA SER A 98 -2.67 -2.44 -0.39
C SER A 98 -3.52 -1.16 -0.51
N TYR A 99 -3.95 -0.52 0.60
CA TYR A 99 -4.61 0.79 0.58
C TYR A 99 -3.79 1.87 -0.18
N GLY A 100 -2.47 1.80 -0.17
CA GLY A 100 -1.63 2.69 -0.98
C GLY A 100 -1.93 2.58 -2.48
N SER A 101 -2.42 1.43 -2.96
CA SER A 101 -2.89 1.27 -4.33
C SER A 101 -4.21 2.00 -4.59
N ASP A 102 -5.13 2.03 -3.60
CA ASP A 102 -6.34 2.86 -3.68
C ASP A 102 -5.97 4.33 -3.78
N LEU A 103 -5.11 4.83 -2.86
CA LEU A 103 -4.65 6.22 -2.87
C LEU A 103 -3.96 6.60 -4.18
N ALA A 104 -3.10 5.72 -4.71
CA ALA A 104 -2.43 5.91 -5.99
C ALA A 104 -3.43 6.00 -7.16
N SER A 105 -4.48 5.17 -7.15
CA SER A 105 -5.54 5.21 -8.16
C SER A 105 -6.32 6.53 -8.13
N TYR A 106 -6.77 6.95 -6.94
CA TYR A 106 -7.48 8.23 -6.79
C TYR A 106 -6.59 9.43 -7.13
N PHE A 107 -5.29 9.37 -6.80
CA PHE A 107 -4.34 10.39 -7.23
C PHE A 107 -4.21 10.44 -8.75
N THR A 108 -4.11 9.28 -9.40
CA THR A 108 -4.01 9.19 -10.88
C THR A 108 -5.27 9.74 -11.55
N LEU A 109 -6.46 9.46 -11.01
CA LEU A 109 -7.72 10.04 -11.48
C LEU A 109 -7.75 11.57 -11.35
N ALA A 110 -7.20 12.13 -10.27
CA ALA A 110 -7.20 13.57 -10.00
C ALA A 110 -6.08 14.32 -10.74
N HIS A 111 -4.94 13.67 -10.95
CA HIS A 111 -3.70 14.27 -11.48
C HIS A 111 -2.98 13.32 -12.45
N PRO A 112 -3.62 12.91 -13.56
CA PRO A 112 -3.00 11.95 -14.49
C PRO A 112 -1.69 12.47 -15.10
N GLU A 113 -1.58 13.79 -15.28
CA GLU A 113 -0.38 14.46 -15.79
C GLU A 113 0.85 14.33 -14.86
N ARG A 114 0.63 13.96 -13.59
CA ARG A 114 1.70 13.82 -12.58
C ARG A 114 2.21 12.38 -12.46
N VAL A 115 1.60 11.42 -13.17
CA VAL A 115 1.89 10.00 -13.05
C VAL A 115 2.50 9.49 -14.34
N ALA A 116 3.78 9.15 -14.30
CA ALA A 116 4.48 8.53 -15.42
C ALA A 116 4.11 7.04 -15.59
N ARG A 117 3.82 6.38 -14.47
CA ARG A 117 3.38 4.97 -14.41
C ARG A 117 2.79 4.65 -13.05
N LEU A 118 1.84 3.72 -13.02
CA LEU A 118 1.21 3.23 -11.81
C LEU A 118 1.51 1.74 -11.61
N VAL A 119 2.11 1.39 -10.46
CA VAL A 119 2.36 -0.01 -10.07
C VAL A 119 1.56 -0.31 -8.80
N HIS A 120 0.59 -1.19 -8.95
CA HIS A 120 -0.20 -1.69 -7.83
C HIS A 120 0.48 -2.91 -7.20
N LEU A 121 0.68 -2.88 -5.88
CA LEU A 121 1.20 -4.00 -5.11
C LEU A 121 0.11 -4.55 -4.18
N ALA A 122 -0.32 -5.78 -4.39
CA ALA A 122 -1.33 -6.45 -3.59
C ALA A 122 -2.55 -5.55 -3.30
N GLY A 123 -3.11 -4.97 -4.35
CA GLY A 123 -4.24 -4.04 -4.36
C GLY A 123 -4.30 -3.26 -5.69
N PRO A 124 -5.28 -2.33 -5.87
CA PRO A 124 -6.47 -2.22 -5.04
C PRO A 124 -7.39 -3.43 -5.21
N PHE A 125 -8.21 -3.71 -4.21
CA PHE A 125 -9.19 -4.79 -4.33
C PHE A 125 -10.57 -4.19 -4.60
N THR A 126 -11.12 -4.56 -5.74
CA THR A 126 -12.47 -4.18 -6.20
C THR A 126 -13.39 -5.40 -6.20
N GLY A 127 -14.68 -5.20 -6.40
CA GLY A 127 -15.64 -6.30 -6.42
C GLY A 127 -15.85 -6.99 -5.06
N ASN A 128 -16.20 -8.26 -5.09
CA ASN A 128 -16.57 -9.02 -3.89
C ASN A 128 -15.38 -9.78 -3.27
N TRP A 129 -14.33 -9.08 -2.87
CA TRP A 129 -13.13 -9.68 -2.29
C TRP A 129 -13.24 -9.98 -0.78
N ARG A 130 -14.13 -9.29 -0.05
CA ARG A 130 -14.16 -9.33 1.43
C ARG A 130 -14.58 -10.67 1.98
N GLU A 131 -15.64 -11.26 1.46
CA GLU A 131 -16.14 -12.54 1.94
C GLU A 131 -15.14 -13.70 1.68
N PRO A 132 -14.57 -13.86 0.47
CA PRO A 132 -13.51 -14.86 0.26
C PRO A 132 -12.26 -14.61 1.11
N CYS A 133 -11.86 -13.34 1.30
CA CYS A 133 -10.75 -12.96 2.17
C CYS A 133 -11.00 -13.44 3.60
N LYS A 134 -12.14 -13.08 4.20
CA LYS A 134 -12.53 -13.48 5.55
C LYS A 134 -12.58 -15.02 5.70
N ALA A 135 -13.15 -15.71 4.74
CA ALA A 135 -13.18 -17.18 4.73
C ALA A 135 -11.77 -17.77 4.75
N THR A 136 -10.86 -17.22 3.94
CA THR A 136 -9.46 -17.64 3.90
C THR A 136 -8.75 -17.35 5.23
N GLU A 137 -8.92 -16.18 5.80
CA GLU A 137 -8.34 -15.80 7.09
C GLU A 137 -8.79 -16.73 8.21
N VAL A 138 -10.10 -17.02 8.29
CA VAL A 138 -10.66 -17.98 9.26
C VAL A 138 -10.07 -19.37 9.05
N SER A 139 -9.97 -19.85 7.81
CA SER A 139 -9.40 -21.17 7.49
C SER A 139 -7.91 -21.29 7.88
N ARG A 140 -7.20 -20.18 7.95
CA ARG A 140 -5.77 -20.12 8.32
C ARG A 140 -5.53 -20.06 9.81
N ARG A 141 -6.54 -19.74 10.62
CA ARG A 141 -6.46 -19.77 12.10
C ARG A 141 -6.88 -21.12 12.64
N THR A 142 -6.20 -21.60 13.67
CA THR A 142 -6.71 -22.70 14.49
C THR A 142 -7.93 -22.22 15.27
N TYR A 143 -8.73 -23.13 15.80
CA TYR A 143 -9.87 -22.80 16.65
C TYR A 143 -9.46 -21.86 17.81
N THR A 144 -8.37 -22.19 18.52
CA THR A 144 -7.89 -21.38 19.63
C THR A 144 -7.44 -19.96 19.17
N GLN A 145 -6.78 -19.86 18.02
CA GLN A 145 -6.38 -18.57 17.45
C GLN A 145 -7.58 -17.74 17.03
N GLN A 146 -8.57 -18.36 16.42
CA GLN A 146 -9.79 -17.66 16.01
C GLN A 146 -10.59 -17.17 17.23
N SER A 147 -10.79 -17.99 18.24
CA SER A 147 -11.46 -17.58 19.50
C SER A 147 -10.69 -16.45 20.20
N ARG A 148 -9.36 -16.52 20.24
CA ARG A 148 -8.55 -15.46 20.84
C ARG A 148 -8.61 -14.16 20.04
N PHE A 149 -8.57 -14.23 18.71
CA PHE A 149 -8.75 -13.09 17.81
C PHE A 149 -10.09 -12.38 18.05
N GLU A 150 -11.19 -13.15 18.13
CA GLU A 150 -12.54 -12.62 18.37
C GLU A 150 -12.66 -11.93 19.74
N ILE A 151 -12.04 -12.51 20.79
CA ILE A 151 -11.99 -11.88 22.11
C ILE A 151 -11.27 -10.53 22.03
N LEU A 152 -10.11 -10.48 21.39
CA LEU A 152 -9.32 -9.26 21.25
C LEU A 152 -10.01 -8.22 20.37
N ASP A 153 -10.65 -8.65 19.29
CA ASP A 153 -11.39 -7.77 18.37
C ASP A 153 -12.58 -7.09 19.05
N ALA A 154 -13.26 -7.80 19.97
CA ALA A 154 -14.37 -7.28 20.75
C ALA A 154 -13.97 -6.32 21.89
N MET A 155 -12.67 -6.19 22.20
CA MET A 155 -12.20 -5.29 23.26
C MET A 155 -12.24 -3.84 22.78
N GLU A 156 -12.86 -2.96 23.59
CA GLU A 156 -12.87 -1.52 23.34
C GLU A 156 -11.46 -0.91 23.48
N VAL A 157 -10.70 -1.39 24.45
CA VAL A 157 -9.32 -0.97 24.71
C VAL A 157 -8.46 -2.21 24.92
N ARG A 158 -7.35 -2.29 24.23
CA ARG A 158 -6.33 -3.34 24.38
C ARG A 158 -5.08 -2.77 25.05
N SER A 159 -4.47 -3.53 25.94
CA SER A 159 -3.10 -3.25 26.40
C SER A 159 -2.11 -3.36 25.23
N GLU A 160 -0.91 -2.84 25.40
CA GLU A 160 0.13 -2.93 24.35
C GLU A 160 0.41 -4.38 23.93
N ALA A 161 0.45 -5.31 24.88
CA ALA A 161 0.67 -6.73 24.61
C ALA A 161 -0.51 -7.36 23.84
N GLU A 162 -1.73 -7.03 24.24
CA GLU A 162 -2.94 -7.49 23.55
C GLU A 162 -3.07 -6.91 22.16
N GLU A 163 -2.70 -5.65 21.95
CA GLU A 163 -2.67 -5.03 20.62
C GLU A 163 -1.66 -5.73 19.71
N VAL A 164 -0.46 -6.04 20.20
CA VAL A 164 0.55 -6.81 19.44
C VAL A 164 0.03 -8.20 19.10
N GLU A 165 -0.62 -8.89 20.06
CA GLU A 165 -1.21 -10.21 19.82
C GLU A 165 -2.34 -10.15 18.79
N PHE A 166 -3.25 -9.19 18.92
CA PHE A 166 -4.35 -8.96 17.98
C PHE A 166 -3.83 -8.77 16.56
N LEU A 167 -2.88 -7.86 16.37
CA LEU A 167 -2.29 -7.57 15.07
C LEU A 167 -1.52 -8.78 14.50
N ALA A 168 -0.80 -9.52 15.34
CA ALA A 168 -0.13 -10.73 14.90
C ALA A 168 -1.14 -11.80 14.44
N LEU A 169 -2.25 -11.98 15.17
CA LEU A 169 -3.35 -12.87 14.79
C LEU A 169 -4.10 -12.41 13.52
N ALA A 170 -4.17 -11.10 13.27
CA ALA A 170 -4.71 -10.57 12.03
C ALA A 170 -3.77 -10.83 10.85
N TRP A 171 -2.49 -10.45 10.98
CA TRP A 171 -1.57 -10.35 9.85
C TRP A 171 -0.82 -11.63 9.49
N PHE A 172 -0.75 -12.65 10.39
CA PHE A 172 -0.09 -13.90 9.98
C PHE A 172 -0.84 -14.63 8.88
N THR A 173 -2.14 -14.34 8.72
CA THR A 173 -2.95 -14.89 7.63
C THR A 173 -2.60 -14.28 6.28
N ASP A 174 -1.95 -13.13 6.23
CA ASP A 174 -1.53 -12.42 5.02
C ASP A 174 -0.36 -13.10 4.28
N HIS A 175 0.30 -14.06 4.91
CA HIS A 175 1.49 -14.72 4.36
C HIS A 175 1.18 -16.08 3.73
N ALA A 176 1.81 -16.37 2.58
CA ALA A 176 1.78 -17.68 1.93
C ALA A 176 2.66 -18.69 2.66
N ASP A 177 3.88 -18.30 3.08
CA ASP A 177 4.79 -19.15 3.87
C ASP A 177 4.28 -19.30 5.30
N ARG A 178 3.49 -20.35 5.53
CA ARG A 178 2.88 -20.66 6.85
C ARG A 178 3.91 -20.91 7.96
N ARG A 179 5.15 -21.28 7.64
CA ARG A 179 6.21 -21.55 8.62
C ARG A 179 6.78 -20.25 9.20
N ARG A 180 6.86 -19.20 8.37
CA ARG A 180 7.42 -17.88 8.74
C ARG A 180 6.35 -16.87 9.10
N ALA A 181 5.10 -17.10 8.70
CA ALA A 181 3.97 -16.17 8.83
C ALA A 181 3.86 -15.56 10.23
N TRP A 182 3.85 -16.39 11.27
CA TRP A 182 3.72 -15.91 12.65
C TRP A 182 4.86 -14.98 13.07
N ARG A 183 6.11 -15.34 12.72
CA ARG A 183 7.26 -14.51 13.04
C ARG A 183 7.20 -13.15 12.35
N TRP A 184 6.88 -13.11 11.07
CA TRP A 184 6.75 -11.86 10.30
C TRP A 184 5.61 -10.99 10.80
N ALA A 185 4.46 -11.59 11.09
CA ALA A 185 3.31 -10.88 11.63
C ALA A 185 3.61 -10.27 13.01
N LEU A 186 4.24 -11.04 13.90
CA LEU A 186 4.61 -10.57 15.23
C LEU A 186 5.65 -9.42 15.20
N GLU A 187 6.63 -9.52 14.29
CA GLU A 187 7.60 -8.44 14.06
C GLU A 187 6.90 -7.20 13.53
N ALA A 188 6.06 -7.34 12.51
CA ALA A 188 5.27 -6.24 11.96
C ALA A 188 4.35 -5.61 13.03
N ALA A 189 3.67 -6.42 13.84
CA ALA A 189 2.81 -5.95 14.93
C ALA A 189 3.56 -5.12 15.98
N ARG A 190 4.84 -5.39 16.20
CA ARG A 190 5.68 -4.63 17.14
C ARG A 190 6.14 -3.29 16.59
N ILE A 191 6.41 -3.19 15.28
CA ILE A 191 7.05 -2.01 14.67
C ILE A 191 6.09 -1.08 13.94
N ARG A 192 4.92 -1.58 13.45
CA ARG A 192 3.95 -0.81 12.68
C ARG A 192 2.88 -0.18 13.57
N ARG A 193 3.29 0.39 14.68
CA ARG A 193 2.41 1.02 15.68
C ARG A 193 2.88 2.43 16.02
N PRO A 194 2.03 3.31 16.54
CA PRO A 194 0.58 3.13 16.74
C PRO A 194 -0.19 3.11 15.41
N ILE A 195 -1.36 2.48 15.42
CA ILE A 195 -2.28 2.49 14.28
C ILE A 195 -3.32 3.58 14.49
N ASN A 196 -3.57 4.39 13.47
CA ASN A 196 -4.64 5.36 13.47
C ASN A 196 -5.95 4.71 12.97
N TYR A 197 -6.70 4.10 13.89
CA TYR A 197 -7.98 3.47 13.59
C TYR A 197 -9.05 4.47 13.15
N SER A 198 -9.00 5.71 13.66
CA SER A 198 -9.91 6.79 13.24
C SER A 198 -9.73 7.14 11.76
N MET A 199 -8.47 7.27 11.32
CA MET A 199 -8.14 7.45 9.90
C MET A 199 -8.71 6.32 9.03
N ASN A 200 -8.54 5.06 9.47
CA ASN A 200 -9.08 3.90 8.75
C ASN A 200 -10.59 3.99 8.58
N SER A 201 -11.31 4.30 9.67
CA SER A 201 -12.76 4.43 9.65
C SER A 201 -13.24 5.57 8.75
N GLN A 202 -12.63 6.75 8.83
CA GLN A 202 -13.01 7.93 8.06
C GLN A 202 -12.77 7.73 6.55
N LEU A 203 -11.58 7.26 6.17
CA LEU A 203 -11.27 6.98 4.76
C LEU A 203 -12.11 5.83 4.18
N SER A 204 -12.57 4.89 5.02
CA SER A 204 -13.52 3.87 4.59
C SER A 204 -14.90 4.45 4.27
N VAL A 205 -15.32 5.54 4.94
CA VAL A 205 -16.55 6.26 4.60
C VAL A 205 -16.40 6.95 3.25
N ASP A 206 -15.31 7.69 3.04
CA ASP A 206 -15.03 8.35 1.75
C ASP A 206 -15.01 7.35 0.60
N LYS A 207 -14.31 6.22 0.76
CA LYS A 207 -14.24 5.15 -0.25
C LYS A 207 -15.59 4.49 -0.53
N LYS A 208 -16.52 4.50 0.41
CA LYS A 208 -17.90 4.02 0.18
C LYS A 208 -18.75 5.05 -0.55
N ALA A 209 -18.51 6.34 -0.31
CA ALA A 209 -19.21 7.43 -0.98
C ALA A 209 -18.79 7.57 -2.46
N ASP A 210 -17.52 7.33 -2.78
CA ASP A 210 -16.97 7.32 -4.14
C ASP A 210 -16.13 6.03 -4.33
N PRO A 211 -16.77 4.89 -4.59
CA PRO A 211 -16.07 3.62 -4.66
C PRO A 211 -15.23 3.50 -5.94
N LEU A 212 -13.94 3.17 -5.78
CA LEU A 212 -13.02 3.02 -6.90
C LEU A 212 -13.54 2.05 -7.97
N ASP A 213 -14.28 1.02 -7.57
CA ASP A 213 -14.87 0.04 -8.52
C ASP A 213 -15.81 0.69 -9.54
N ALA A 214 -16.51 1.76 -9.16
CA ALA A 214 -17.37 2.52 -10.07
C ALA A 214 -16.56 3.42 -11.02
N ARG A 215 -15.29 3.68 -10.72
CA ARG A 215 -14.42 4.59 -11.47
C ARG A 215 -13.32 3.88 -12.28
N ILE A 216 -13.38 2.54 -12.39
CA ILE A 216 -12.32 1.77 -13.08
C ILE A 216 -12.24 2.12 -14.57
N ASP A 217 -13.36 2.38 -15.22
CA ASP A 217 -13.35 2.75 -16.66
C ASP A 217 -12.74 4.14 -16.86
N GLU A 218 -13.00 5.09 -15.95
CA GLU A 218 -12.35 6.40 -15.95
C GLU A 218 -10.84 6.27 -15.67
N LEU A 219 -10.46 5.42 -14.70
CA LEU A 219 -9.05 5.16 -14.40
C LEU A 219 -8.33 4.54 -15.61
N ARG A 220 -8.97 3.62 -16.33
CA ARG A 220 -8.40 3.03 -17.55
C ARG A 220 -8.08 4.07 -18.62
N GLU A 221 -8.94 5.07 -18.80
CA GLU A 221 -8.74 6.13 -19.80
C GLU A 221 -7.52 7.01 -19.51
N VAL A 222 -7.16 7.18 -18.24
CA VAL A 222 -6.04 8.03 -17.81
C VAL A 222 -4.82 7.23 -17.34
N LEU A 223 -4.90 5.89 -17.31
CA LEU A 223 -3.83 5.04 -16.82
C LEU A 223 -2.63 5.10 -17.75
N PRO A 224 -1.43 5.49 -17.26
CA PRO A 224 -0.24 5.54 -18.10
C PRO A 224 0.14 4.14 -18.63
N SER A 225 0.63 4.08 -19.88
CA SER A 225 1.11 2.84 -20.46
C SER A 225 2.25 2.21 -19.67
N GLY A 226 2.30 0.88 -19.62
CA GLY A 226 3.26 0.12 -18.82
C GLY A 226 2.93 0.09 -17.33
N SER A 227 1.76 0.61 -16.92
CA SER A 227 1.24 0.39 -15.56
C SER A 227 0.96 -1.10 -15.35
N MET A 228 1.09 -1.59 -14.11
CA MET A 228 0.92 -3.02 -13.83
C MET A 228 0.43 -3.30 -12.41
N ILE A 229 -0.05 -4.51 -12.23
CA ILE A 229 -0.45 -5.07 -10.94
C ILE A 229 0.49 -6.21 -10.57
N ILE A 230 1.05 -6.20 -9.35
CA ILE A 230 1.83 -7.30 -8.79
C ILE A 230 1.12 -7.80 -7.54
N GLY A 231 0.76 -9.08 -7.51
CA GLY A 231 0.11 -9.70 -6.36
C GLY A 231 0.73 -11.03 -5.98
N GLY A 232 0.28 -11.62 -4.87
CA GLY A 232 0.65 -12.96 -4.44
C GLY A 232 -0.53 -13.91 -4.50
N ALA A 233 -0.32 -15.14 -5.00
CA ALA A 233 -1.36 -16.16 -5.05
C ALA A 233 -1.81 -16.64 -3.65
N GLY A 234 -0.93 -16.47 -2.66
CA GLY A 234 -1.20 -16.79 -1.26
C GLY A 234 -1.75 -15.62 -0.43
N ASP A 235 -2.10 -14.49 -1.05
CA ASP A 235 -2.83 -13.42 -0.34
C ASP A 235 -4.22 -13.95 0.04
N PRO A 236 -4.73 -13.72 1.26
CA PRO A 236 -6.11 -14.08 1.59
C PRO A 236 -7.13 -13.32 0.73
N ARG A 237 -6.77 -12.16 0.21
CA ARG A 237 -7.55 -11.45 -0.79
C ARG A 237 -7.38 -12.12 -2.15
N PRO A 238 -8.48 -12.49 -2.85
CA PRO A 238 -8.37 -13.34 -4.04
C PRO A 238 -7.52 -12.72 -5.15
N ALA A 239 -6.50 -13.44 -5.60
CA ALA A 239 -5.65 -13.03 -6.73
C ALA A 239 -6.45 -12.88 -8.04
N ASP A 240 -7.55 -13.61 -8.18
CA ASP A 240 -8.47 -13.49 -9.32
C ASP A 240 -9.11 -12.10 -9.42
N GLU A 241 -9.33 -11.41 -8.30
CA GLU A 241 -9.82 -10.03 -8.33
C GLU A 241 -8.78 -9.09 -8.94
N LEU A 242 -7.50 -9.30 -8.63
CA LEU A 242 -6.41 -8.53 -9.25
C LEU A 242 -6.30 -8.82 -10.75
N THR A 243 -6.50 -10.07 -11.16
CA THR A 243 -6.51 -10.47 -12.57
C THR A 243 -7.71 -9.85 -13.32
N ARG A 244 -8.89 -9.86 -12.71
CA ARG A 244 -10.09 -9.19 -13.27
C ARG A 244 -9.88 -7.67 -13.37
N LEU A 245 -9.29 -7.07 -12.35
CA LEU A 245 -8.97 -5.65 -12.37
C LEU A 245 -7.99 -5.30 -13.49
N GLY A 246 -6.92 -6.08 -13.68
CA GLY A 246 -5.96 -5.87 -14.77
C GLY A 246 -6.61 -5.96 -16.13
N THR A 247 -7.54 -6.90 -16.33
CA THR A 247 -8.33 -6.99 -17.56
C THR A 247 -9.20 -5.74 -17.78
N ARG A 248 -9.84 -5.22 -16.72
CA ARG A 248 -10.65 -3.98 -16.81
C ARG A 248 -9.81 -2.74 -17.09
N LEU A 249 -8.61 -2.67 -16.51
CA LEU A 249 -7.67 -1.55 -16.69
C LEU A 249 -6.83 -1.66 -17.95
N ASP A 250 -6.89 -2.79 -18.67
CA ASP A 250 -6.01 -3.11 -19.81
C ASP A 250 -4.53 -2.96 -19.46
N CYS A 251 -4.12 -3.55 -18.33
CA CYS A 251 -2.74 -3.49 -17.85
C CYS A 251 -2.20 -4.87 -17.46
N ASP A 252 -0.88 -5.00 -17.44
CA ASP A 252 -0.19 -6.25 -17.09
C ASP A 252 -0.45 -6.66 -15.64
N VAL A 253 -0.60 -7.97 -15.41
CA VAL A 253 -0.76 -8.56 -14.08
C VAL A 253 0.28 -9.65 -13.86
N ALA A 254 1.02 -9.57 -12.75
CA ALA A 254 1.96 -10.59 -12.32
C ALA A 254 1.54 -11.15 -10.94
N ILE A 255 1.05 -12.39 -10.92
CA ILE A 255 0.74 -13.10 -9.68
C ILE A 255 1.90 -14.03 -9.32
N LEU A 256 2.49 -13.80 -8.15
CA LEU A 256 3.61 -14.57 -7.62
C LEU A 256 3.09 -15.79 -6.83
N PRO A 257 3.32 -17.03 -7.31
CA PRO A 257 2.71 -18.23 -6.72
C PRO A 257 3.12 -18.46 -5.26
N GLU A 258 4.34 -18.10 -4.92
CA GLU A 258 4.96 -18.30 -3.61
C GLU A 258 4.77 -17.16 -2.62
N ALA A 259 4.03 -16.11 -2.98
CA ALA A 259 3.88 -14.92 -2.18
C ALA A 259 2.43 -14.70 -1.71
N GLY A 260 2.28 -14.08 -0.53
CA GLY A 260 1.04 -13.53 -0.01
C GLY A 260 0.95 -12.02 -0.22
N HIS A 261 0.44 -11.31 0.80
CA HIS A 261 0.22 -9.87 0.76
C HIS A 261 1.50 -9.01 0.73
N PHE A 262 2.64 -9.61 1.12
CA PHE A 262 3.94 -8.93 1.18
C PHE A 262 4.97 -9.62 0.25
N PRO A 263 4.82 -9.50 -1.09
CA PRO A 263 5.62 -10.27 -2.05
C PRO A 263 7.13 -10.00 -1.95
N TRP A 264 7.56 -8.84 -1.48
CA TRP A 264 8.98 -8.54 -1.25
C TRP A 264 9.61 -9.31 -0.09
N LEU A 265 8.81 -9.85 0.85
CA LEU A 265 9.29 -10.71 1.94
C LEU A 265 9.38 -12.17 1.51
N GLU A 266 8.44 -12.63 0.68
CA GLU A 266 8.23 -14.05 0.39
C GLU A 266 8.88 -14.48 -0.92
N ALA A 267 8.93 -13.59 -1.93
CA ALA A 267 9.54 -13.82 -3.24
C ALA A 267 10.48 -12.67 -3.64
N PRO A 268 11.47 -12.26 -2.80
CA PRO A 268 12.21 -11.00 -2.96
C PRO A 268 12.92 -10.87 -4.30
N GLY A 269 13.52 -11.94 -4.82
CA GLY A 269 14.24 -11.91 -6.09
C GLY A 269 13.31 -11.68 -7.28
N ARG A 270 12.24 -12.44 -7.34
CA ARG A 270 11.25 -12.34 -8.44
C ARG A 270 10.47 -11.03 -8.37
N PHE A 271 10.06 -10.64 -7.17
CA PHE A 271 9.42 -9.35 -6.93
C PHE A 271 10.30 -8.18 -7.38
N ARG A 272 11.59 -8.16 -6.94
CA ARG A 272 12.55 -7.12 -7.33
C ARG A 272 12.68 -7.02 -8.86
N SER A 273 12.79 -8.15 -9.56
CA SER A 273 12.91 -8.16 -11.02
C SER A 273 11.69 -7.55 -11.71
N LEU A 274 10.49 -7.90 -11.28
CA LEU A 274 9.24 -7.35 -11.82
C LEU A 274 9.12 -5.85 -11.52
N LEU A 275 9.38 -5.44 -10.29
CA LEU A 275 9.29 -4.04 -9.89
C LEU A 275 10.30 -3.17 -10.65
N ARG A 276 11.52 -3.63 -10.81
CA ARG A 276 12.54 -2.92 -11.61
C ARG A 276 12.16 -2.82 -13.08
N SER A 277 11.70 -3.90 -13.67
CA SER A 277 11.21 -3.89 -15.06
C SER A 277 10.13 -2.83 -15.24
N ALA A 278 9.18 -2.73 -14.32
CA ALA A 278 8.14 -1.72 -14.37
C ALA A 278 8.68 -0.28 -14.24
N VAL A 279 9.71 -0.05 -13.42
CA VAL A 279 10.28 1.29 -13.18
C VAL A 279 11.24 1.72 -14.30
N GLU A 280 12.02 0.79 -14.86
CA GLU A 280 13.07 1.08 -15.83
C GLU A 280 12.56 1.18 -17.28
N GLN A 281 11.34 0.74 -17.58
CA GLN A 281 10.77 0.88 -18.91
C GLN A 281 10.76 2.35 -19.36
N PRO A 282 11.14 2.67 -20.60
CA PRO A 282 11.02 4.03 -21.13
C PRO A 282 9.58 4.55 -21.02
N ILE A 283 9.43 5.82 -20.68
CA ILE A 283 8.13 6.49 -20.77
C ILE A 283 7.91 6.79 -22.26
N PRO A 284 6.79 6.36 -22.85
CA PRO A 284 6.44 6.76 -24.22
C PRO A 284 6.41 8.29 -24.30
N GLY A 285 7.09 8.84 -25.31
CA GLY A 285 7.13 10.30 -25.55
C GLY A 285 5.81 10.82 -26.11
#